data_c940069fbd9f26f6f8ce918a016f7e24
#
_entry.id   c940069fbd9f26f6f8ce918a016f7e24
#
_cell.length_a   1.000
_cell.length_b   1.000
_cell.length_c   1.000
_cell.angle_alpha   90.00
_cell.angle_beta   90.00
_cell.angle_gamma   90.00
#
_symmetry.space_group_name_H-M   'P 1'
#
loop_
_entity.id
_entity.type
_entity.pdbx_description
1 polymer ?
#
loop_
_entity_poly.entity_id
_entity_poly.type
_entity_poly.pdbx_seq_one_letter_code
_entity_poly.pdbx_strand_id
1 'polypeptide(L)'
;AEKSGKTPKEFVDKMVLKFQEAWKSLNIEPNRFIRTTDKDHEKLVQEFIKKCNKNGDIYKGFYEGLYCTPCEAYYTEKDLINNECPFHPGKKITSIKEESYFFKLSKYQKFLLEHYKKYPEFILPTERRNEIIKRVEEGLKDLSISRTSFSWGIPFPLDKKHIVYVWMDALYNYISGAGKNQEYWPADIHLLGKDNSWFHCVYWPAFLKSARYKLPKTIFVHGFLTFNGQKISKSLGNVISPKFLAEKYGADAIRYFVCRQFPFAEGEDGDFSEKALIDRHNNELADKLGNLVSRVSALIEKNGLEKTENKLLKKLKLKEIEKLFNN
;
A
#
# COMPACT_ATOMS: atom_id res chain seq x y z
N ALA A 1 2.70 22.66 -5.08
CA ALA A 1 3.91 23.41 -5.26
C ALA A 1 3.61 24.85 -5.68
N GLU A 2 2.90 25.08 -6.79
CA GLU A 2 2.55 26.41 -7.33
C GLU A 2 1.92 27.33 -6.30
N LYS A 3 0.87 26.88 -5.59
CA LYS A 3 0.20 27.67 -4.53
C LYS A 3 1.12 28.11 -3.39
N SER A 4 2.28 27.46 -3.23
CA SER A 4 3.27 27.78 -2.19
C SER A 4 4.51 28.50 -2.74
N GLY A 5 4.51 28.87 -4.02
CA GLY A 5 5.64 29.53 -4.70
C GLY A 5 6.92 28.68 -4.76
N LYS A 6 6.80 27.34 -4.74
CA LYS A 6 7.92 26.41 -4.73
C LYS A 6 7.96 25.56 -5.98
N THR A 7 9.16 25.12 -6.34
CA THR A 7 9.31 24.05 -7.33
C THR A 7 8.71 22.75 -6.79
N PRO A 8 8.26 21.84 -7.66
CA PRO A 8 7.77 20.52 -7.23
C PRO A 8 8.76 19.78 -6.31
N LYS A 9 10.06 19.83 -6.65
CA LYS A 9 11.10 19.17 -5.85
C LYS A 9 11.21 19.76 -4.44
N GLU A 10 11.33 21.08 -4.31
CA GLU A 10 11.39 21.73 -2.99
C GLU A 10 10.15 21.45 -2.14
N PHE A 11 8.98 21.39 -2.79
CA PHE A 11 7.75 21.07 -2.08
C PHE A 11 7.75 19.66 -1.52
N VAL A 12 8.09 18.64 -2.34
CA VAL A 12 8.11 17.23 -1.87
C VAL A 12 9.24 17.00 -0.87
N ASP A 13 10.41 17.64 -1.02
CA ASP A 13 11.51 17.56 -0.06
C ASP A 13 11.06 18.04 1.34
N LYS A 14 10.30 19.13 1.39
CA LYS A 14 9.73 19.64 2.65
C LYS A 14 8.66 18.70 3.22
N MET A 15 7.84 18.09 2.35
CA MET A 15 6.79 17.16 2.80
C MET A 15 7.36 15.90 3.41
N VAL A 16 8.45 15.36 2.87
CA VAL A 16 9.14 14.17 3.39
C VAL A 16 9.49 14.32 4.88
N LEU A 17 10.01 15.48 5.28
CA LEU A 17 10.37 15.72 6.67
C LEU A 17 9.18 15.58 7.63
N LYS A 18 7.99 15.99 7.20
CA LYS A 18 6.76 15.83 8.00
C LYS A 18 6.35 14.36 8.16
N PHE A 19 6.51 13.56 7.10
CA PHE A 19 6.25 12.12 7.18
C PHE A 19 7.24 11.44 8.12
N GLN A 20 8.53 11.74 7.99
CA GLN A 20 9.56 11.19 8.87
C GLN A 20 9.36 11.57 10.33
N GLU A 21 8.96 12.82 10.61
CA GLU A 21 8.62 13.29 11.96
C GLU A 21 7.41 12.51 12.53
N ALA A 22 6.35 12.34 11.74
CA ALA A 22 5.18 11.57 12.16
C ALA A 22 5.53 10.10 12.43
N TRP A 23 6.35 9.48 11.61
CA TRP A 23 6.80 8.09 11.83
C TRP A 23 7.66 7.96 13.08
N LYS A 24 8.60 8.90 13.28
CA LYS A 24 9.43 8.94 14.48
C LYS A 24 8.59 9.05 15.75
N SER A 25 7.52 9.85 15.74
CA SER A 25 6.61 10.00 16.90
C SER A 25 5.87 8.70 17.24
N LEU A 26 5.76 7.77 16.30
CA LEU A 26 5.15 6.46 16.47
C LEU A 26 6.16 5.30 16.58
N ASN A 27 7.44 5.60 16.79
CA ASN A 27 8.52 4.58 16.82
C ASN A 27 8.53 3.70 15.56
N ILE A 28 8.29 4.32 14.37
CA ILE A 28 8.36 3.63 13.07
C ILE A 28 9.72 3.97 12.45
N GLU A 29 10.56 2.97 12.33
CA GLU A 29 11.91 3.07 11.77
C GLU A 29 12.04 2.14 10.55
N PRO A 30 11.83 2.65 9.32
CA PRO A 30 12.02 1.84 8.12
C PRO A 30 13.51 1.61 7.87
N ASN A 31 13.87 0.42 7.41
CA ASN A 31 15.24 0.14 6.98
C ASN A 31 15.67 1.02 5.80
N ARG A 32 14.73 1.38 4.95
CA ARG A 32 14.93 2.34 3.87
C ARG A 32 13.67 3.17 3.64
N PHE A 33 13.83 4.48 3.62
CA PHE A 33 12.83 5.43 3.14
C PHE A 33 13.12 5.73 1.69
N ILE A 34 12.38 5.10 0.76
CA ILE A 34 12.55 5.27 -0.67
C ILE A 34 11.74 6.46 -1.20
N ARG A 35 12.33 7.18 -2.15
CA ARG A 35 11.66 8.26 -2.87
C ARG A 35 11.76 8.02 -4.36
N THR A 36 10.68 8.30 -5.09
CA THR A 36 10.67 8.19 -6.57
C THR A 36 11.58 9.21 -7.25
N THR A 37 12.08 10.20 -6.50
CA THR A 37 13.10 11.16 -6.94
C THR A 37 14.54 10.71 -6.68
N ASP A 38 14.75 9.53 -6.08
CA ASP A 38 16.09 8.97 -5.86
C ASP A 38 16.68 8.48 -7.18
N LYS A 39 17.95 8.79 -7.41
CA LYS A 39 18.61 8.52 -8.70
C LYS A 39 18.74 7.03 -9.03
N ASP A 40 18.92 6.18 -8.02
CA ASP A 40 18.95 4.73 -8.19
C ASP A 40 17.57 4.18 -8.57
N HIS A 41 16.50 4.76 -8.00
CA HIS A 41 15.13 4.42 -8.36
C HIS A 41 14.81 4.85 -9.81
N GLU A 42 15.08 6.11 -10.19
CA GLU A 42 14.85 6.60 -11.54
C GLU A 42 15.54 5.70 -12.60
N LYS A 43 16.82 5.36 -12.36
CA LYS A 43 17.59 4.48 -13.24
C LYS A 43 16.95 3.09 -13.36
N LEU A 44 16.54 2.51 -12.23
CA LEU A 44 15.91 1.18 -12.19
C LEU A 44 14.61 1.18 -12.98
N VAL A 45 13.74 2.18 -12.81
CA VAL A 45 12.48 2.32 -13.55
C VAL A 45 12.73 2.37 -15.05
N GLN A 46 13.71 3.17 -15.50
CA GLN A 46 14.05 3.28 -16.90
C GLN A 46 14.60 1.96 -17.48
N GLU A 47 15.44 1.25 -16.75
CA GLU A 47 15.93 -0.07 -17.15
C GLU A 47 14.82 -1.10 -17.26
N PHE A 48 13.87 -1.04 -16.34
CA PHE A 48 12.73 -1.92 -16.32
C PHE A 48 11.81 -1.71 -17.52
N ILE A 49 11.48 -0.46 -17.85
CA ILE A 49 10.72 -0.12 -19.06
C ILE A 49 11.41 -0.64 -20.31
N LYS A 50 12.74 -0.49 -20.40
CA LYS A 50 13.52 -1.04 -21.52
C LYS A 50 13.40 -2.57 -21.62
N LYS A 51 13.38 -3.28 -20.47
CA LYS A 51 13.17 -4.75 -20.45
C LYS A 51 11.78 -5.10 -20.97
N CYS A 52 10.72 -4.43 -20.50
CA CYS A 52 9.35 -4.65 -20.99
C CYS A 52 9.25 -4.37 -22.50
N ASN A 53 9.88 -3.30 -22.99
CA ASN A 53 9.91 -2.97 -24.41
C ASN A 53 10.64 -4.05 -25.24
N LYS A 54 11.80 -4.52 -24.77
CA LYS A 54 12.56 -5.60 -25.42
C LYS A 54 11.73 -6.90 -25.54
N ASN A 55 10.84 -7.14 -24.60
CA ASN A 55 9.93 -8.29 -24.64
C ASN A 55 8.68 -8.06 -25.53
N GLY A 56 8.60 -6.91 -26.22
CA GLY A 56 7.50 -6.57 -27.13
C GLY A 56 6.18 -6.23 -26.42
N ASP A 57 6.25 -5.86 -25.15
CA ASP A 57 5.08 -5.56 -24.30
C ASP A 57 4.74 -4.07 -24.23
N ILE A 58 5.51 -3.22 -24.93
CA ILE A 58 5.27 -1.77 -25.02
C ILE A 58 5.11 -1.37 -26.48
N TYR A 59 4.12 -0.52 -26.75
CA TYR A 59 3.90 0.08 -28.07
C TYR A 59 3.42 1.53 -27.93
N LYS A 60 3.56 2.31 -28.99
CA LYS A 60 3.13 3.71 -29.08
C LYS A 60 1.75 3.80 -29.69
N GLY A 61 0.88 4.64 -29.14
CA GLY A 61 -0.47 4.85 -29.62
C GLY A 61 -1.06 6.17 -29.13
N PHE A 62 -2.35 6.35 -29.36
CA PHE A 62 -3.09 7.49 -28.83
C PHE A 62 -4.09 7.02 -27.80
N TYR A 63 -4.11 7.70 -26.67
CA TYR A 63 -5.12 7.52 -25.65
C TYR A 63 -6.16 8.63 -25.77
N GLU A 64 -7.41 8.22 -25.78
CA GLU A 64 -8.54 9.13 -25.65
C GLU A 64 -9.44 8.61 -24.53
N GLY A 65 -9.65 9.41 -23.50
CA GLY A 65 -10.41 8.95 -22.34
C GLY A 65 -10.71 10.05 -21.33
N LEU A 66 -11.60 9.72 -20.43
CA LEU A 66 -12.05 10.56 -19.34
C LEU A 66 -11.01 10.50 -18.20
N TYR A 67 -10.35 11.60 -17.91
CA TYR A 67 -9.24 11.68 -16.96
C TYR A 67 -9.62 12.43 -15.70
N CYS A 68 -9.36 11.82 -14.55
CA CYS A 68 -9.46 12.46 -13.25
C CYS A 68 -8.06 12.88 -12.77
N THR A 69 -7.78 14.17 -12.74
CA THR A 69 -6.48 14.70 -12.31
C THR A 69 -6.11 14.33 -10.88
N PRO A 70 -7.02 14.38 -9.87
CA PRO A 70 -6.66 13.99 -8.51
C PRO A 70 -6.40 12.49 -8.31
N CYS A 71 -7.01 11.61 -9.13
CA CYS A 71 -6.72 10.17 -9.12
C CYS A 71 -5.50 9.82 -9.96
N GLU A 72 -5.09 10.73 -10.86
CA GLU A 72 -4.11 10.44 -11.93
C GLU A 72 -4.48 9.19 -12.74
N ALA A 73 -5.79 8.97 -12.94
CA ALA A 73 -6.33 7.77 -13.56
C ALA A 73 -7.37 8.10 -14.61
N TYR A 74 -7.43 7.23 -15.62
CA TYR A 74 -8.46 7.26 -16.64
C TYR A 74 -9.65 6.41 -16.20
N TYR A 75 -10.83 6.87 -16.59
CA TYR A 75 -12.11 6.24 -16.32
C TYR A 75 -12.85 5.97 -17.62
N THR A 76 -13.70 4.96 -17.62
CA THR A 76 -14.73 4.81 -18.64
C THR A 76 -16.03 5.47 -18.15
N GLU A 77 -16.97 5.75 -19.04
CA GLU A 77 -18.28 6.29 -18.64
C GLU A 77 -18.99 5.42 -17.59
N LYS A 78 -18.78 4.09 -17.63
CA LYS A 78 -19.34 3.13 -16.66
C LYS A 78 -18.73 3.25 -15.26
N ASP A 79 -17.51 3.77 -15.15
CA ASP A 79 -16.81 3.92 -13.90
C ASP A 79 -17.16 5.22 -13.17
N LEU A 80 -17.92 6.11 -13.83
CA LEU A 80 -18.32 7.40 -13.28
C LEU A 80 -19.67 7.32 -12.55
N ILE A 81 -19.82 8.12 -11.52
CA ILE A 81 -21.07 8.35 -10.80
C ILE A 81 -21.53 9.76 -11.15
N ASN A 82 -22.71 9.91 -11.80
CA ASN A 82 -23.23 11.21 -12.28
C ASN A 82 -22.22 11.99 -13.14
N ASN A 83 -21.47 11.32 -14.01
CA ASN A 83 -20.39 11.89 -14.82
C ASN A 83 -19.20 12.48 -14.01
N GLU A 84 -19.07 12.09 -12.76
CA GLU A 84 -17.98 12.51 -11.88
C GLU A 84 -17.15 11.31 -11.39
N CYS A 85 -15.93 11.59 -10.96
CA CYS A 85 -15.06 10.59 -10.37
C CYS A 85 -15.65 10.10 -9.02
N PRO A 86 -15.85 8.80 -8.81
CA PRO A 86 -16.43 8.26 -7.57
C PRO A 86 -15.58 8.57 -6.32
N PHE A 87 -14.27 8.79 -6.51
CA PHE A 87 -13.36 9.09 -5.40
C PHE A 87 -13.15 10.60 -5.16
N HIS A 88 -13.54 11.43 -6.14
CA HIS A 88 -13.39 12.90 -6.08
C HIS A 88 -14.66 13.59 -6.59
N PRO A 89 -15.77 13.51 -5.84
CA PRO A 89 -17.02 14.21 -6.18
C PRO A 89 -16.79 15.72 -6.34
N GLY A 90 -17.46 16.33 -7.31
CA GLY A 90 -17.32 17.75 -7.62
C GLY A 90 -16.06 18.13 -8.40
N LYS A 91 -15.23 17.16 -8.79
CA LYS A 91 -14.09 17.41 -9.68
C LYS A 91 -14.44 17.09 -11.12
N LYS A 92 -14.23 18.08 -11.99
CA LYS A 92 -14.52 17.96 -13.43
C LYS A 92 -13.63 16.89 -14.06
N ILE A 93 -14.26 15.93 -14.73
CA ILE A 93 -13.60 14.99 -15.61
C ILE A 93 -13.34 15.66 -16.95
N THR A 94 -12.13 15.53 -17.46
CA THR A 94 -11.74 16.07 -18.76
C THR A 94 -11.50 14.95 -19.75
N SER A 95 -12.03 15.09 -20.99
CA SER A 95 -11.63 14.22 -22.08
C SER A 95 -10.25 14.67 -22.58
N ILE A 96 -9.30 13.76 -22.57
CA ILE A 96 -7.93 14.03 -23.03
C ILE A 96 -7.63 13.07 -24.17
N LYS A 97 -7.10 13.64 -25.25
CA LYS A 97 -6.50 12.86 -26.35
C LYS A 97 -5.02 13.15 -26.37
N GLU A 98 -4.23 12.14 -26.01
CA GLU A 98 -2.79 12.29 -25.82
C GLU A 98 -2.04 11.13 -26.49
N GLU A 99 -0.91 11.44 -27.12
CA GLU A 99 0.04 10.41 -27.55
C GLU A 99 0.63 9.75 -26.30
N SER A 100 0.65 8.42 -26.28
CA SER A 100 1.14 7.67 -25.13
C SER A 100 1.81 6.38 -25.56
N TYR A 101 2.68 5.87 -24.70
CA TYR A 101 3.13 4.49 -24.74
C TYR A 101 2.20 3.62 -23.91
N PHE A 102 1.89 2.43 -24.43
CA PHE A 102 1.00 1.46 -23.81
C PHE A 102 1.76 0.21 -23.42
N PHE A 103 1.45 -0.31 -22.24
CA PHE A 103 1.82 -1.65 -21.84
C PHE A 103 0.70 -2.63 -22.20
N LYS A 104 1.03 -3.75 -22.85
CA LYS A 104 0.07 -4.80 -23.25
C LYS A 104 -0.44 -5.57 -22.05
N LEU A 105 -1.18 -4.92 -21.17
CA LEU A 105 -1.74 -5.52 -19.96
C LEU A 105 -2.71 -6.66 -20.28
N SER A 106 -3.50 -6.51 -21.34
CA SER A 106 -4.47 -7.52 -21.83
C SER A 106 -3.81 -8.89 -22.08
N LYS A 107 -2.57 -8.92 -22.55
CA LYS A 107 -1.77 -10.14 -22.76
C LYS A 107 -1.58 -10.96 -21.48
N TYR A 108 -1.63 -10.32 -20.31
CA TYR A 108 -1.34 -10.94 -19.02
C TYR A 108 -2.57 -11.45 -18.29
N GLN A 109 -3.78 -11.25 -18.81
CA GLN A 109 -5.03 -11.67 -18.16
C GLN A 109 -5.04 -13.16 -17.81
N LYS A 110 -4.74 -14.02 -18.76
CA LYS A 110 -4.70 -15.47 -18.54
C LYS A 110 -3.68 -15.84 -17.46
N PHE A 111 -2.47 -15.28 -17.54
CA PHE A 111 -1.42 -15.51 -16.54
C PHE A 111 -1.87 -15.12 -15.13
N LEU A 112 -2.51 -13.95 -14.97
CA LEU A 112 -2.98 -13.47 -13.68
C LEU A 112 -4.03 -14.41 -13.08
N LEU A 113 -5.04 -14.81 -13.86
CA LEU A 113 -6.09 -15.74 -13.40
C LEU A 113 -5.53 -17.10 -13.01
N GLU A 114 -4.60 -17.66 -13.81
CA GLU A 114 -3.91 -18.91 -13.49
C GLU A 114 -3.07 -18.79 -12.21
N HIS A 115 -2.40 -17.64 -12.03
CA HIS A 115 -1.58 -17.37 -10.84
C HIS A 115 -2.44 -17.28 -9.58
N TYR A 116 -3.56 -16.55 -9.59
CA TYR A 116 -4.47 -16.44 -8.44
C TYR A 116 -5.13 -17.77 -8.08
N LYS A 117 -5.43 -18.61 -9.08
CA LYS A 117 -5.95 -19.96 -8.85
C LYS A 117 -4.90 -20.87 -8.21
N LYS A 118 -3.65 -20.80 -8.69
CA LYS A 118 -2.55 -21.64 -8.21
C LYS A 118 -2.06 -21.25 -6.82
N TYR A 119 -2.10 -19.96 -6.51
CA TYR A 119 -1.60 -19.39 -5.26
C TYR A 119 -2.72 -18.58 -4.59
N PRO A 120 -3.66 -19.24 -3.89
CA PRO A 120 -4.81 -18.56 -3.30
C PRO A 120 -4.45 -17.55 -2.22
N GLU A 121 -3.25 -17.66 -1.62
CA GLU A 121 -2.73 -16.73 -0.61
C GLU A 121 -1.99 -15.53 -1.22
N PHE A 122 -1.90 -15.45 -2.56
CA PHE A 122 -1.25 -14.33 -3.23
C PHE A 122 -2.00 -13.01 -2.99
N ILE A 123 -3.33 -13.05 -2.87
CA ILE A 123 -4.17 -11.89 -2.53
C ILE A 123 -4.99 -12.24 -1.29
N LEU A 124 -4.83 -11.45 -0.23
CA LEU A 124 -5.59 -11.57 1.01
C LEU A 124 -6.23 -10.24 1.38
N PRO A 125 -7.37 -10.25 2.09
CA PRO A 125 -8.20 -11.42 2.39
C PRO A 125 -8.95 -11.97 1.17
N THR A 126 -9.67 -13.08 1.36
CA THR A 126 -10.34 -13.83 0.29
C THR A 126 -11.36 -12.98 -0.46
N GLU A 127 -12.08 -12.11 0.22
CA GLU A 127 -13.08 -11.19 -0.34
C GLU A 127 -12.43 -10.29 -1.39
N ARG A 128 -11.29 -9.72 -1.08
CA ARG A 128 -10.52 -8.85 -2.00
C ARG A 128 -9.98 -9.63 -3.19
N ARG A 129 -9.52 -10.86 -2.96
CA ARG A 129 -9.12 -11.75 -4.06
C ARG A 129 -10.27 -12.01 -5.03
N ASN A 130 -11.45 -12.34 -4.51
CA ASN A 130 -12.62 -12.64 -5.34
C ASN A 130 -13.07 -11.42 -6.15
N GLU A 131 -13.03 -10.23 -5.56
CA GLU A 131 -13.30 -8.94 -6.23
C GLU A 131 -12.34 -8.71 -7.40
N ILE A 132 -11.04 -8.90 -7.16
CA ILE A 132 -9.99 -8.74 -8.20
C ILE A 132 -10.17 -9.78 -9.31
N ILE A 133 -10.40 -11.05 -8.99
CA ILE A 133 -10.61 -12.12 -9.98
C ILE A 133 -11.79 -11.76 -10.87
N LYS A 134 -12.95 -11.45 -10.29
CA LYS A 134 -14.16 -11.08 -11.04
C LYS A 134 -13.89 -9.94 -12.01
N ARG A 135 -13.23 -8.90 -11.56
CA ARG A 135 -12.90 -7.74 -12.40
C ARG A 135 -11.88 -8.07 -13.50
N VAL A 136 -10.92 -8.95 -13.25
CA VAL A 136 -9.97 -9.40 -14.28
C VAL A 136 -10.65 -10.29 -15.32
N GLU A 137 -11.63 -11.11 -14.93
CA GLU A 137 -12.43 -11.95 -15.84
C GLU A 137 -13.27 -11.12 -16.82
N GLU A 138 -13.70 -9.91 -16.45
CA GLU A 138 -14.41 -8.98 -17.33
C GLU A 138 -13.56 -8.49 -18.51
N GLY A 139 -12.25 -8.70 -18.47
CA GLY A 139 -11.30 -8.36 -19.53
C GLY A 139 -10.37 -7.21 -19.14
N LEU A 140 -9.09 -7.35 -19.45
CA LEU A 140 -8.08 -6.33 -19.26
C LEU A 140 -7.86 -5.53 -20.54
N LYS A 141 -7.76 -4.20 -20.40
CA LYS A 141 -7.34 -3.30 -21.47
C LYS A 141 -5.89 -2.92 -21.30
N ASP A 142 -5.20 -2.61 -22.39
CA ASP A 142 -3.83 -2.14 -22.38
C ASP A 142 -3.72 -0.81 -21.62
N LEU A 143 -2.63 -0.66 -20.88
CA LEU A 143 -2.44 0.44 -19.95
C LEU A 143 -1.55 1.52 -20.55
N SER A 144 -2.01 2.78 -20.57
CA SER A 144 -1.20 3.94 -20.91
C SER A 144 -0.16 4.21 -19.81
N ILE A 145 1.13 4.12 -20.13
CA ILE A 145 2.25 4.15 -19.18
C ILE A 145 3.17 5.38 -19.34
N SER A 146 2.77 6.35 -20.15
CA SER A 146 3.49 7.61 -20.28
C SER A 146 2.56 8.81 -20.40
N ARG A 147 3.08 10.02 -20.16
CA ARG A 147 2.35 11.29 -20.21
C ARG A 147 3.18 12.34 -20.92
N THR A 148 2.51 13.27 -21.63
CA THR A 148 3.11 14.46 -22.24
C THR A 148 2.53 15.76 -21.69
N SER A 149 1.41 15.68 -20.95
CA SER A 149 0.64 16.83 -20.46
C SER A 149 1.34 17.63 -19.36
N PHE A 150 2.38 17.10 -18.74
CA PHE A 150 3.22 17.76 -17.74
C PHE A 150 4.66 17.22 -17.76
N SER A 151 5.60 17.97 -17.18
CA SER A 151 7.05 17.69 -17.26
C SER A 151 7.67 17.13 -15.96
N TRP A 152 6.92 17.12 -14.86
CA TRP A 152 7.42 16.61 -13.59
C TRP A 152 7.24 15.08 -13.50
N GLY A 153 8.35 14.35 -13.50
CA GLY A 153 8.36 12.90 -13.42
C GLY A 153 9.66 12.30 -13.96
N ILE A 154 9.76 10.99 -13.96
CA ILE A 154 10.92 10.27 -14.54
C ILE A 154 10.83 10.37 -16.07
N PRO A 155 11.88 10.82 -16.76
CA PRO A 155 11.90 10.83 -18.21
C PRO A 155 11.69 9.43 -18.78
N PHE A 156 10.77 9.30 -19.75
CA PHE A 156 10.48 8.02 -20.37
C PHE A 156 11.68 7.58 -21.25
N PRO A 157 12.23 6.37 -21.06
CA PRO A 157 13.52 6.00 -21.65
C PRO A 157 13.50 5.77 -23.15
N LEU A 158 12.32 5.65 -23.77
CA LEU A 158 12.17 5.44 -25.22
C LEU A 158 11.86 6.74 -25.97
N ASP A 159 11.41 7.78 -25.28
CA ASP A 159 11.06 9.07 -25.87
C ASP A 159 11.12 10.18 -24.81
N LYS A 160 12.05 11.09 -24.93
CA LYS A 160 12.29 12.19 -23.97
C LYS A 160 11.14 13.22 -23.89
N LYS A 161 10.19 13.20 -24.83
CA LYS A 161 9.00 14.06 -24.78
C LYS A 161 7.98 13.56 -23.72
N HIS A 162 8.13 12.30 -23.30
CA HIS A 162 7.24 11.66 -22.35
C HIS A 162 7.88 11.54 -20.96
N ILE A 163 7.07 11.53 -19.94
CA ILE A 163 7.44 11.10 -18.61
C ILE A 163 6.71 9.80 -18.27
N VAL A 164 7.27 9.05 -17.33
CA VAL A 164 6.69 7.77 -16.87
C VAL A 164 5.39 8.03 -16.11
N TYR A 165 4.36 7.22 -16.38
CA TYR A 165 3.12 7.21 -15.60
C TYR A 165 3.39 6.82 -14.15
N VAL A 166 2.76 7.51 -13.21
CA VAL A 166 3.02 7.39 -11.76
C VAL A 166 3.00 5.95 -11.25
N TRP A 167 2.08 5.11 -11.69
CA TRP A 167 2.03 3.72 -11.22
C TRP A 167 3.04 2.80 -11.91
N MET A 168 3.51 3.17 -13.10
CA MET A 168 4.66 2.51 -13.74
C MET A 168 5.97 2.91 -13.07
N ASP A 169 6.02 4.02 -12.37
CA ASP A 169 7.12 4.50 -11.56
C ASP A 169 7.02 3.95 -10.11
N ALA A 170 5.94 4.29 -9.40
CA ALA A 170 5.81 4.06 -7.97
C ALA A 170 5.95 2.58 -7.57
N LEU A 171 5.41 1.63 -8.35
CA LEU A 171 5.47 0.20 -8.01
C LEU A 171 6.88 -0.36 -7.97
N TYR A 172 7.83 0.24 -8.69
CA TYR A 172 9.22 -0.22 -8.66
C TYR A 172 10.00 0.17 -7.42
N ASN A 173 9.43 1.01 -6.55
CA ASN A 173 10.05 1.34 -5.26
C ASN A 173 10.33 0.10 -4.41
N TYR A 174 9.51 -0.94 -4.52
CA TYR A 174 9.71 -2.21 -3.81
C TYR A 174 11.00 -2.92 -4.20
N ILE A 175 11.40 -2.83 -5.46
CA ILE A 175 12.65 -3.42 -5.94
C ILE A 175 13.84 -2.49 -5.65
N SER A 176 13.70 -1.18 -5.89
CA SER A 176 14.76 -0.22 -5.56
C SER A 176 15.00 -0.10 -4.06
N GLY A 177 13.96 -0.35 -3.24
CA GLY A 177 14.04 -0.43 -1.79
C GLY A 177 14.62 -1.73 -1.24
N ALA A 178 14.68 -2.80 -2.03
CA ALA A 178 15.06 -4.15 -1.59
C ALA A 178 16.57 -4.37 -1.41
N GLY A 179 17.38 -3.30 -1.32
CA GLY A 179 18.82 -3.39 -1.16
C GLY A 179 19.57 -3.45 -2.50
N LYS A 180 20.89 -3.21 -2.45
CA LYS A 180 21.74 -3.11 -3.65
C LYS A 180 21.70 -4.37 -4.52
N ASN A 181 21.59 -5.55 -3.89
CA ASN A 181 21.58 -6.85 -4.57
C ASN A 181 20.17 -7.46 -4.58
N GLN A 182 19.13 -6.68 -4.28
CA GLN A 182 17.76 -7.16 -4.15
C GLN A 182 17.63 -8.29 -3.11
N GLU A 183 18.37 -8.19 -2.01
CA GLU A 183 18.44 -9.20 -0.93
C GLU A 183 17.05 -9.48 -0.32
N TYR A 184 16.21 -8.44 -0.26
CA TYR A 184 14.85 -8.52 0.28
C TYR A 184 13.78 -8.70 -0.80
N TRP A 185 14.17 -9.08 -2.02
CA TRP A 185 13.22 -9.40 -3.09
C TRP A 185 13.24 -10.90 -3.44
N PRO A 186 12.10 -11.59 -3.60
CA PRO A 186 10.74 -11.06 -3.56
C PRO A 186 10.27 -10.73 -2.14
N ALA A 187 9.42 -9.71 -2.04
CA ALA A 187 8.79 -9.35 -0.77
C ALA A 187 7.93 -10.51 -0.24
N ASP A 188 7.94 -10.73 1.07
CA ASP A 188 7.05 -11.69 1.71
C ASP A 188 5.61 -11.16 1.71
N ILE A 189 5.42 -9.87 2.06
CA ILE A 189 4.11 -9.23 2.11
C ILE A 189 4.21 -7.81 1.53
N HIS A 190 3.27 -7.48 0.63
CA HIS A 190 2.89 -6.09 0.34
C HIS A 190 1.64 -5.78 1.15
N LEU A 191 1.72 -4.84 2.09
CA LEU A 191 0.60 -4.40 2.91
C LEU A 191 0.10 -3.04 2.39
N LEU A 192 -1.18 -2.96 2.02
CA LEU A 192 -1.73 -1.77 1.37
C LEU A 192 -3.23 -1.58 1.60
N GLY A 193 -3.69 -0.33 1.46
CA GLY A 193 -5.12 0.00 1.51
C GLY A 193 -5.87 -0.42 0.24
N LYS A 194 -7.17 -0.63 0.38
CA LYS A 194 -8.03 -1.15 -0.69
C LYS A 194 -8.09 -0.30 -1.97
N ASP A 195 -7.80 0.99 -1.88
CA ASP A 195 -7.70 1.91 -3.02
C ASP A 195 -6.51 1.61 -3.94
N ASN A 196 -5.49 0.94 -3.42
CA ASN A 196 -4.29 0.55 -4.15
C ASN A 196 -4.31 -0.90 -4.67
N SER A 197 -5.37 -1.66 -4.36
CA SER A 197 -5.45 -3.09 -4.66
C SER A 197 -5.30 -3.41 -6.15
N TRP A 198 -5.95 -2.63 -7.03
CA TRP A 198 -5.88 -2.85 -8.48
C TRP A 198 -4.46 -2.74 -9.02
N PHE A 199 -3.71 -1.73 -8.59
CA PHE A 199 -2.34 -1.50 -9.03
C PHE A 199 -1.39 -2.61 -8.57
N HIS A 200 -1.54 -3.08 -7.34
CA HIS A 200 -0.66 -4.10 -6.76
C HIS A 200 -1.05 -5.52 -7.16
N CYS A 201 -2.35 -5.80 -7.28
CA CYS A 201 -2.80 -7.15 -7.63
C CYS A 201 -2.77 -7.41 -9.14
N VAL A 202 -2.93 -6.39 -10.00
CA VAL A 202 -3.05 -6.56 -11.46
C VAL A 202 -1.84 -5.99 -12.21
N TYR A 203 -1.57 -4.68 -12.07
CA TYR A 203 -0.48 -4.06 -12.84
C TYR A 203 0.87 -4.58 -12.41
N TRP A 204 1.14 -4.62 -11.12
CA TRP A 204 2.43 -5.01 -10.58
C TRP A 204 2.88 -6.42 -10.98
N PRO A 205 2.10 -7.49 -10.78
CA PRO A 205 2.50 -8.82 -11.21
C PRO A 205 2.62 -8.96 -12.74
N ALA A 206 1.82 -8.22 -13.54
CA ALA A 206 1.97 -8.20 -14.98
C ALA A 206 3.29 -7.53 -15.41
N PHE A 207 3.67 -6.39 -14.80
CA PHE A 207 4.93 -5.72 -15.02
C PHE A 207 6.12 -6.60 -14.64
N LEU A 208 6.08 -7.20 -13.45
CA LEU A 208 7.12 -8.11 -12.97
C LEU A 208 7.30 -9.30 -13.92
N LYS A 209 6.19 -9.90 -14.36
CA LYS A 209 6.22 -11.02 -15.31
C LYS A 209 6.85 -10.61 -16.64
N SER A 210 6.46 -9.44 -17.17
CA SER A 210 7.05 -8.87 -18.39
C SER A 210 8.56 -8.70 -18.27
N ALA A 211 9.03 -8.12 -17.19
CA ALA A 211 10.45 -7.86 -16.99
C ALA A 211 11.22 -9.06 -16.37
N ARG A 212 10.59 -10.22 -16.22
CA ARG A 212 11.16 -11.48 -15.71
C ARG A 212 11.67 -11.39 -14.27
N TYR A 213 10.97 -10.63 -13.42
CA TYR A 213 11.19 -10.63 -11.98
C TYR A 213 10.29 -11.67 -11.30
N LYS A 214 10.70 -12.11 -10.10
CA LYS A 214 9.84 -12.91 -9.23
C LYS A 214 8.69 -12.03 -8.72
N LEU A 215 7.53 -12.65 -8.45
CA LEU A 215 6.40 -11.97 -7.83
C LEU A 215 6.58 -11.94 -6.30
N PRO A 216 5.95 -10.97 -5.58
CA PRO A 216 5.84 -11.04 -4.13
C PRO A 216 5.08 -12.30 -3.71
N LYS A 217 5.23 -12.75 -2.45
CA LYS A 217 4.53 -13.93 -1.97
C LYS A 217 3.06 -13.63 -1.70
N THR A 218 2.78 -12.52 -1.02
CA THR A 218 1.41 -12.13 -0.63
C THR A 218 1.20 -10.63 -0.80
N ILE A 219 0.02 -10.26 -1.27
CA ILE A 219 -0.51 -8.89 -1.29
C ILE A 219 -1.67 -8.85 -0.30
N PHE A 220 -1.47 -8.17 0.83
CA PHE A 220 -2.46 -8.06 1.89
C PHE A 220 -3.15 -6.70 1.79
N VAL A 221 -4.46 -6.72 1.54
CA VAL A 221 -5.29 -5.52 1.30
C VAL A 221 -6.16 -5.26 2.51
N HIS A 222 -5.87 -4.19 3.26
CA HIS A 222 -6.69 -3.74 4.39
C HIS A 222 -7.72 -2.68 3.98
N GLY A 223 -8.75 -2.51 4.79
CA GLY A 223 -9.77 -1.47 4.64
C GLY A 223 -9.23 -0.06 4.92
N PHE A 224 -10.09 0.95 4.84
CA PHE A 224 -9.73 2.31 5.23
C PHE A 224 -9.83 2.51 6.74
N LEU A 225 -9.07 3.48 7.24
CA LEU A 225 -9.33 4.05 8.55
C LEU A 225 -10.33 5.20 8.37
N THR A 226 -11.48 5.09 9.02
CA THR A 226 -12.50 6.14 9.09
C THR A 226 -12.38 6.90 10.42
N PHE A 227 -13.05 8.02 10.54
CA PHE A 227 -13.16 8.78 11.77
C PHE A 227 -14.64 9.04 12.08
N ASN A 228 -15.15 8.45 13.17
CA ASN A 228 -16.57 8.46 13.51
C ASN A 228 -17.46 8.06 12.33
N GLY A 229 -17.10 6.96 11.64
CA GLY A 229 -17.80 6.45 10.47
C GLY A 229 -17.62 7.23 9.17
N GLN A 230 -16.82 8.29 9.17
CA GLN A 230 -16.59 9.15 8.01
C GLN A 230 -15.16 8.97 7.46
N LYS A 231 -14.99 9.08 6.15
CA LYS A 231 -13.67 9.08 5.52
C LYS A 231 -12.81 10.22 6.07
N ILE A 232 -11.59 9.91 6.49
CA ILE A 232 -10.61 10.93 6.90
C ILE A 232 -10.22 11.76 5.68
N SER A 233 -10.46 13.08 5.77
CA SER A 233 -10.20 14.00 4.66
C SER A 233 -9.82 15.39 5.17
N LYS A 234 -8.82 16.02 4.53
CA LYS A 234 -8.44 17.40 4.82
C LYS A 234 -9.59 18.39 4.59
N SER A 235 -10.44 18.12 3.59
CA SER A 235 -11.59 18.98 3.27
C SER A 235 -12.71 18.89 4.32
N LEU A 236 -12.80 17.79 5.06
CA LEU A 236 -13.75 17.60 6.16
C LEU A 236 -13.19 18.08 7.51
N GLY A 237 -11.91 18.46 7.58
CA GLY A 237 -11.28 18.92 8.81
C GLY A 237 -11.13 17.85 9.89
N ASN A 238 -11.38 16.58 9.57
CA ASN A 238 -11.35 15.44 10.51
C ASN A 238 -10.00 14.70 10.50
N VAL A 239 -8.93 15.36 10.06
CA VAL A 239 -7.58 14.76 10.05
C VAL A 239 -7.00 14.80 11.46
N ILE A 240 -6.61 13.63 11.95
CA ILE A 240 -5.98 13.46 13.25
C ILE A 240 -4.47 13.42 13.07
N SER A 241 -3.74 14.19 13.87
CA SER A 241 -2.28 14.16 13.87
C SER A 241 -1.77 12.94 14.63
N PRO A 242 -1.01 12.02 13.98
CA PRO A 242 -0.37 10.91 14.68
C PRO A 242 0.54 11.36 15.82
N LYS A 243 1.26 12.47 15.62
CA LYS A 243 2.12 13.08 16.63
C LYS A 243 1.33 13.50 17.88
N PHE A 244 0.22 14.22 17.68
CA PHE A 244 -0.65 14.63 18.80
C PHE A 244 -1.15 13.42 19.60
N LEU A 245 -1.59 12.37 18.89
CA LEU A 245 -2.06 11.14 19.57
C LEU A 245 -0.93 10.43 20.32
N ALA A 246 0.27 10.36 19.72
CA ALA A 246 1.43 9.74 20.37
C ALA A 246 1.87 10.50 21.61
N GLU A 247 1.83 11.84 21.58
CA GLU A 247 2.14 12.69 22.74
C GLU A 247 1.11 12.51 23.87
N LYS A 248 -0.18 12.35 23.52
CA LYS A 248 -1.27 12.24 24.50
C LYS A 248 -1.43 10.83 25.08
N TYR A 249 -1.28 9.79 24.29
CA TYR A 249 -1.59 8.39 24.67
C TYR A 249 -0.40 7.43 24.64
N GLY A 250 0.74 7.88 24.15
CA GLY A 250 1.91 7.04 23.93
C GLY A 250 1.89 6.32 22.57
N ALA A 251 3.07 6.17 21.97
CA ALA A 251 3.21 5.54 20.64
C ALA A 251 2.71 4.10 20.61
N ASP A 252 2.98 3.32 21.64
CA ASP A 252 2.60 1.89 21.69
C ASP A 252 1.09 1.69 21.76
N ALA A 253 0.38 2.54 22.51
CA ALA A 253 -1.08 2.51 22.58
C ALA A 253 -1.71 2.79 21.22
N ILE A 254 -1.18 3.76 20.47
CA ILE A 254 -1.67 4.08 19.13
C ILE A 254 -1.38 2.95 18.15
N ARG A 255 -0.17 2.39 18.16
CA ARG A 255 0.20 1.26 17.31
C ARG A 255 -0.68 0.04 17.57
N TYR A 256 -0.86 -0.29 18.85
CA TYR A 256 -1.77 -1.37 19.25
C TYR A 256 -3.18 -1.13 18.76
N PHE A 257 -3.73 0.07 19.01
CA PHE A 257 -5.07 0.43 18.57
C PHE A 257 -5.25 0.27 17.05
N VAL A 258 -4.33 0.81 16.25
CA VAL A 258 -4.42 0.71 14.79
C VAL A 258 -4.40 -0.75 14.35
N CYS A 259 -3.48 -1.57 14.85
CA CYS A 259 -3.41 -2.98 14.50
C CYS A 259 -4.66 -3.76 14.95
N ARG A 260 -5.26 -3.39 16.08
CA ARG A 260 -6.42 -4.07 16.65
C ARG A 260 -7.75 -3.61 16.06
N GLN A 261 -7.79 -2.39 15.50
CA GLN A 261 -9.02 -1.78 14.97
C GLN A 261 -9.35 -2.25 13.56
N PHE A 262 -8.36 -2.66 12.77
CA PHE A 262 -8.62 -3.19 11.45
C PHE A 262 -9.09 -4.64 11.52
N PRO A 263 -10.26 -4.99 10.96
CA PRO A 263 -10.69 -6.38 10.80
C PRO A 263 -9.94 -7.02 9.63
N PHE A 264 -8.68 -7.38 9.86
CA PHE A 264 -7.78 -7.89 8.83
C PHE A 264 -8.33 -9.12 8.09
N ALA A 265 -9.10 -9.97 8.77
CA ALA A 265 -9.65 -11.18 8.17
C ALA A 265 -10.70 -10.87 7.08
N GLU A 266 -11.44 -9.80 7.23
CA GLU A 266 -12.60 -9.44 6.38
C GLU A 266 -12.26 -8.34 5.37
N GLY A 267 -11.12 -7.64 5.55
CA GLY A 267 -10.70 -6.52 4.70
C GLY A 267 -11.63 -5.31 4.75
N GLU A 268 -12.42 -5.20 5.83
CA GLU A 268 -13.35 -4.11 6.08
C GLU A 268 -12.66 -2.86 6.63
N ASP A 269 -13.42 -1.76 6.73
CA ASP A 269 -12.91 -0.49 7.24
C ASP A 269 -12.83 -0.52 8.77
N GLY A 270 -11.76 0.05 9.31
CA GLY A 270 -11.60 0.28 10.74
C GLY A 270 -12.02 1.71 11.09
N ASP A 271 -12.77 1.90 12.19
CA ASP A 271 -13.15 3.22 12.63
C ASP A 271 -12.28 3.71 13.79
N PHE A 272 -11.75 4.94 13.66
CA PHE A 272 -11.07 5.61 14.74
C PHE A 272 -12.05 6.49 15.51
N SER A 273 -12.11 6.30 16.82
CA SER A 273 -12.63 7.28 17.74
C SER A 273 -11.75 7.34 18.99
N GLU A 274 -11.60 8.51 19.57
CA GLU A 274 -10.78 8.68 20.77
C GLU A 274 -11.31 7.85 21.94
N LYS A 275 -12.64 7.70 22.03
CA LYS A 275 -13.29 6.82 22.99
C LYS A 275 -12.87 5.36 22.79
N ALA A 276 -12.93 4.86 21.56
CA ALA A 276 -12.53 3.48 21.27
C ALA A 276 -11.06 3.23 21.59
N LEU A 277 -10.18 4.22 21.35
CA LEU A 277 -8.78 4.15 21.74
C LEU A 277 -8.63 3.99 23.26
N ILE A 278 -9.30 4.83 24.04
CA ILE A 278 -9.24 4.80 25.51
C ILE A 278 -9.81 3.47 26.03
N ASP A 279 -10.94 3.03 25.50
CA ASP A 279 -11.59 1.78 25.92
C ASP A 279 -10.68 0.57 25.65
N ARG A 280 -10.02 0.50 24.49
CA ARG A 280 -9.06 -0.58 24.19
C ARG A 280 -7.81 -0.51 25.05
N HIS A 281 -7.27 0.68 25.24
CA HIS A 281 -6.12 0.88 26.14
C HIS A 281 -6.43 0.35 27.53
N ASN A 282 -7.56 0.76 28.11
CA ASN A 282 -7.91 0.37 29.48
C ASN A 282 -8.26 -1.11 29.58
N ASN A 283 -9.14 -1.62 28.73
CA ASN A 283 -9.65 -2.99 28.84
C ASN A 283 -8.66 -4.05 28.34
N GLU A 284 -7.85 -3.74 27.32
CA GLU A 284 -6.98 -4.74 26.69
C GLU A 284 -5.53 -4.63 27.17
N LEU A 285 -4.96 -3.42 27.23
CA LEU A 285 -3.58 -3.23 27.66
C LEU A 285 -3.46 -3.14 29.18
N ALA A 286 -4.22 -2.26 29.85
CA ALA A 286 -4.11 -2.09 31.28
C ALA A 286 -4.72 -3.30 32.05
N ASP A 287 -5.98 -3.66 31.77
CA ASP A 287 -6.63 -4.72 32.53
C ASP A 287 -6.18 -6.11 32.14
N LYS A 288 -6.18 -6.47 30.84
CA LYS A 288 -5.82 -7.84 30.45
C LYS A 288 -4.32 -8.08 30.50
N LEU A 289 -3.54 -7.32 29.71
CA LEU A 289 -2.09 -7.52 29.62
C LEU A 289 -1.39 -7.11 30.91
N GLY A 290 -1.74 -5.95 31.48
CA GLY A 290 -1.16 -5.45 32.72
C GLY A 290 -1.42 -6.39 33.90
N ASN A 291 -2.65 -6.90 34.05
CA ASN A 291 -2.96 -7.89 35.08
C ASN A 291 -2.24 -9.23 34.86
N LEU A 292 -2.09 -9.68 33.61
CA LEU A 292 -1.30 -10.88 33.32
C LEU A 292 0.16 -10.70 33.78
N VAL A 293 0.80 -9.60 33.39
CA VAL A 293 2.18 -9.29 33.77
C VAL A 293 2.30 -9.20 35.29
N SER A 294 1.42 -8.47 35.95
CA SER A 294 1.43 -8.31 37.42
C SER A 294 1.29 -9.64 38.15
N ARG A 295 0.36 -10.50 37.73
CA ARG A 295 0.15 -11.82 38.33
C ARG A 295 1.35 -12.74 38.12
N VAL A 296 1.91 -12.77 36.92
CA VAL A 296 3.09 -13.59 36.60
C VAL A 296 4.30 -13.09 37.41
N SER A 297 4.52 -11.77 37.46
CA SER A 297 5.62 -11.19 38.26
C SER A 297 5.48 -11.52 39.73
N ALA A 298 4.30 -11.42 40.32
CA ALA A 298 4.06 -11.79 41.73
C ALA A 298 4.30 -13.29 41.98
N LEU A 299 3.93 -14.16 41.05
CA LEU A 299 4.21 -15.59 41.14
C LEU A 299 5.72 -15.89 41.09
N ILE A 300 6.44 -15.20 40.21
CA ILE A 300 7.89 -15.32 40.09
C ILE A 300 8.59 -14.82 41.38
N GLU A 301 8.14 -13.67 41.88
CA GLU A 301 8.69 -13.11 43.14
C GLU A 301 8.50 -14.07 44.32
N LYS A 302 7.33 -14.72 44.39
CA LYS A 302 6.99 -15.65 45.45
C LYS A 302 7.72 -17.00 45.37
N ASN A 303 7.90 -17.52 44.13
CA ASN A 303 8.38 -18.91 43.92
C ASN A 303 9.78 -18.98 43.28
N GLY A 304 10.38 -17.86 42.92
CA GLY A 304 11.60 -17.79 42.13
C GLY A 304 11.42 -18.17 40.67
N LEU A 305 12.43 -17.87 39.87
CA LEU A 305 12.55 -18.28 38.48
C LEU A 305 13.56 -19.42 38.39
N GLU A 306 13.06 -20.64 38.27
CA GLU A 306 13.93 -21.76 37.90
C GLU A 306 14.17 -21.71 36.39
N LYS A 307 15.44 -21.88 35.96
CA LYS A 307 15.76 -22.09 34.54
C LYS A 307 15.07 -23.37 34.07
N THR A 308 13.94 -23.22 33.41
CA THR A 308 13.30 -24.36 32.76
C THR A 308 14.21 -24.88 31.65
N GLU A 309 14.58 -26.15 31.69
CA GLU A 309 15.22 -26.81 30.58
C GLU A 309 14.30 -26.68 29.32
N ASN A 310 14.88 -26.44 28.15
CA ASN A 310 14.23 -26.30 26.86
C ASN A 310 13.19 -27.39 26.47
N LYS A 311 13.06 -28.47 27.24
CA LYS A 311 12.07 -29.54 27.10
C LYS A 311 10.64 -29.11 27.38
N LEU A 312 10.40 -28.11 28.26
CA LEU A 312 9.05 -27.61 28.55
C LEU A 312 8.54 -26.68 27.41
N LEU A 313 9.42 -25.85 26.85
CA LEU A 313 9.07 -25.00 25.70
C LEU A 313 8.69 -25.82 24.45
N LYS A 314 9.28 -27.01 24.27
CA LYS A 314 8.90 -27.94 23.17
C LYS A 314 7.57 -28.67 23.44
N LYS A 315 7.08 -28.75 24.67
CA LYS A 315 5.76 -29.31 25.02
C LYS A 315 4.62 -28.30 24.96
N LEU A 316 4.89 -27.01 25.08
CA LEU A 316 3.91 -25.96 24.81
C LEU A 316 3.70 -25.91 23.30
N LYS A 317 2.68 -26.65 22.82
CA LYS A 317 2.27 -26.59 21.44
C LYS A 317 1.88 -25.14 21.13
N LEU A 318 2.64 -24.45 20.28
CA LEU A 318 2.36 -23.09 19.82
C LEU A 318 0.88 -22.88 19.44
N LYS A 319 0.22 -23.93 18.90
CA LYS A 319 -1.22 -23.95 18.61
C LYS A 319 -2.16 -23.74 19.82
N GLU A 320 -1.74 -24.03 21.03
CA GLU A 320 -2.56 -23.78 22.23
C GLU A 320 -2.40 -22.33 22.72
N ILE A 321 -1.24 -21.73 22.46
CA ILE A 321 -1.02 -20.29 22.72
C ILE A 321 -1.77 -19.46 21.69
N GLU A 322 -1.76 -19.83 20.41
CA GLU A 322 -2.54 -19.17 19.37
C GLU A 322 -4.05 -19.17 19.64
N LYS A 323 -4.59 -20.26 20.22
CA LYS A 323 -6.01 -20.31 20.66
C LYS A 323 -6.35 -19.35 21.79
N LEU A 324 -5.40 -19.01 22.66
CA LEU A 324 -5.62 -18.05 23.76
C LEU A 324 -5.65 -16.59 23.27
N PHE A 325 -5.09 -16.30 22.09
CA PHE A 325 -5.12 -14.97 21.50
C PHE A 325 -6.27 -14.77 20.49
N ASN A 326 -6.92 -15.86 20.04
CA ASN A 326 -8.02 -15.83 19.07
C ASN A 326 -9.44 -15.96 19.72
N ASN A 327 -9.53 -16.01 21.05
CA ASN A 327 -10.74 -15.88 21.85
C ASN A 327 -10.68 -14.57 22.65
#